data_d0f0ad98e7c4e45a24f667dadd5fa91f
#
_entry.id   d0f0ad98e7c4e45a24f667dadd5fa91f
#
_cell.length_a   1.000
_cell.length_b   1.000
_cell.length_c   1.000
_cell.angle_alpha   90.00
_cell.angle_beta   90.00
_cell.angle_gamma   90.00
#
_symmetry.space_group_name_H-M   'P 1'
#
loop_
_entity.id
_entity.type
_entity.pdbx_description
1 polymer ?
#
loop_
_entity_poly.entity_id
_entity_poly.type
_entity_poly.pdbx_seq_one_letter_code
_entity_poly.pdbx_strand_id
1 'polypeptide(L)'
;MNTLLESAVVTFQSTTSATEAQTWLNSLTVSTVACDFESASRYTEAEKAEFTAQLETASRSEKHVLLQRINSDGLSHPSLSQLTHFSLAYSESEAYVFILDNPEIHSVVLDWIVTTEIKQIWHNLC
;
A
#
# COMPACT_ATOMS: atom_id res chain seq x y z
N MET A 1 -11.63 -19.98 8.75
CA MET A 1 -12.46 -20.08 7.54
C MET A 1 -12.46 -18.76 6.80
N ASN A 2 -11.71 -18.68 5.73
CA ASN A 2 -11.48 -17.40 5.06
C ASN A 2 -12.18 -17.26 3.70
N THR A 3 -12.86 -18.29 3.26
CA THR A 3 -13.52 -18.28 1.96
C THR A 3 -14.59 -17.21 1.85
N LEU A 4 -15.30 -16.91 2.93
CA LEU A 4 -16.31 -15.87 2.94
C LEU A 4 -15.70 -14.48 2.75
N LEU A 5 -14.55 -14.21 3.39
CA LEU A 5 -13.85 -12.95 3.21
C LEU A 5 -13.35 -12.80 1.78
N GLU A 6 -12.77 -13.86 1.22
CA GLU A 6 -12.30 -13.83 -0.16
C GLU A 6 -13.39 -13.54 -1.16
N SER A 7 -14.57 -14.12 -0.97
CA SER A 7 -15.69 -13.91 -1.89
C SER A 7 -16.32 -12.53 -1.78
N ALA A 8 -16.05 -11.81 -0.70
CA ALA A 8 -16.62 -10.49 -0.46
C ALA A 8 -15.65 -9.34 -0.79
N VAL A 9 -14.44 -9.66 -1.24
CA VAL A 9 -13.46 -8.63 -1.57
C VAL A 9 -13.80 -7.95 -2.89
N VAL A 10 -13.84 -6.62 -2.87
CA VAL A 10 -14.02 -5.79 -4.06
C VAL A 10 -12.76 -4.98 -4.26
N THR A 11 -12.22 -5.00 -5.48
CA THR A 11 -11.00 -4.29 -5.81
C THR A 11 -11.29 -3.04 -6.63
N PHE A 12 -10.85 -1.88 -6.13
CA PHE A 12 -10.90 -0.63 -6.87
C PHE A 12 -9.56 -0.43 -7.58
N GLN A 13 -9.58 -0.48 -8.90
CA GLN A 13 -8.36 -0.43 -9.73
C GLN A 13 -8.10 0.98 -10.24
N SER A 14 -6.96 1.13 -10.91
CA SER A 14 -6.55 2.41 -11.48
C SER A 14 -7.54 2.98 -12.49
N THR A 15 -8.34 2.13 -13.11
CA THR A 15 -9.37 2.56 -14.06
C THR A 15 -10.62 3.11 -13.38
N THR A 16 -10.78 2.91 -12.07
CA THR A 16 -11.89 3.46 -11.31
C THR A 16 -11.64 4.94 -11.08
N SER A 17 -12.65 5.76 -11.27
CA SER A 17 -12.47 7.20 -11.07
C SER A 17 -12.29 7.54 -9.59
N ALA A 18 -11.53 8.60 -9.33
CA ALA A 18 -11.33 9.08 -7.97
C ALA A 18 -12.66 9.50 -7.33
N THR A 19 -13.57 10.04 -8.12
CA THR A 19 -14.90 10.42 -7.66
C THR A 19 -15.69 9.22 -7.15
N GLU A 20 -15.63 8.09 -7.86
CA GLU A 20 -16.30 6.87 -7.43
C GLU A 20 -15.71 6.33 -6.15
N ALA A 21 -14.38 6.32 -6.04
CA ALA A 21 -13.69 5.89 -4.83
C ALA A 21 -14.08 6.76 -3.64
N GLN A 22 -14.10 8.07 -3.83
CA GLN A 22 -14.48 9.01 -2.79
C GLN A 22 -15.93 8.82 -2.36
N THR A 23 -16.84 8.66 -3.32
CA THR A 23 -18.26 8.43 -3.06
C THR A 23 -18.44 7.16 -2.24
N TRP A 24 -17.74 6.09 -2.61
CA TRP A 24 -17.82 4.84 -1.88
C TRP A 24 -17.33 4.99 -0.44
N LEU A 25 -16.16 5.61 -0.25
CA LEU A 25 -15.62 5.85 1.09
C LEU A 25 -16.56 6.70 1.95
N ASN A 26 -17.13 7.74 1.36
CA ASN A 26 -18.06 8.62 2.06
C ASN A 26 -19.41 7.97 2.36
N SER A 27 -19.73 6.87 1.70
CA SER A 27 -20.96 6.13 1.94
C SER A 27 -20.88 5.20 3.16
N LEU A 28 -19.69 5.01 3.70
CA LEU A 28 -19.51 4.14 4.87
C LEU A 28 -20.20 4.73 6.09
N THR A 29 -21.01 3.91 6.74
CA THR A 29 -21.76 4.31 7.93
C THR A 29 -21.35 3.55 9.19
N VAL A 30 -20.31 2.71 9.07
CA VAL A 30 -19.80 1.94 10.19
C VAL A 30 -19.02 2.82 11.17
N SER A 31 -18.90 2.36 12.39
CA SER A 31 -18.16 3.10 13.43
C SER A 31 -16.67 2.80 13.45
N THR A 32 -16.28 1.67 12.94
CA THR A 32 -14.89 1.20 13.00
C THR A 32 -14.54 0.43 11.74
N VAL A 33 -13.32 0.63 11.24
CA VAL A 33 -12.76 -0.10 10.10
C VAL A 33 -11.38 -0.62 10.45
N ALA A 34 -11.01 -1.75 9.86
CA ALA A 34 -9.65 -2.25 9.89
C ALA A 34 -8.94 -1.83 8.62
N CYS A 35 -7.76 -1.29 8.73
CA CYS A 35 -7.00 -0.74 7.62
C CYS A 35 -5.61 -1.35 7.54
N ASP A 36 -5.11 -1.47 6.32
CA ASP A 36 -3.76 -1.94 6.08
C ASP A 36 -3.24 -1.35 4.77
N PHE A 37 -1.94 -1.07 4.73
CA PHE A 37 -1.25 -0.70 3.50
C PHE A 37 -0.30 -1.80 3.10
N GLU A 38 -0.17 -2.01 1.79
CA GLU A 38 0.90 -2.82 1.24
C GLU A 38 1.82 -1.93 0.42
N SER A 39 3.09 -2.26 0.44
CA SER A 39 4.10 -1.51 -0.29
C SER A 39 5.00 -2.46 -1.07
N ALA A 40 5.68 -1.90 -2.06
CA ALA A 40 6.68 -2.64 -2.83
C ALA A 40 7.87 -1.74 -3.08
N SER A 41 9.01 -2.36 -3.37
CA SER A 41 10.23 -1.63 -3.72
C SER A 41 9.99 -0.71 -4.92
N ARG A 42 10.63 0.45 -4.92
CA ARG A 42 10.68 1.33 -6.09
C ARG A 42 11.62 0.83 -7.16
N TYR A 43 12.40 -0.21 -6.86
CA TYR A 43 13.40 -0.74 -7.79
C TYR A 43 12.93 -2.05 -8.40
N THR A 44 13.15 -2.20 -9.71
CA THR A 44 12.83 -3.44 -10.41
C THR A 44 13.83 -4.52 -10.06
N GLU A 45 13.49 -5.78 -10.36
CA GLU A 45 14.41 -6.88 -10.13
C GLU A 45 15.69 -6.74 -10.96
N ALA A 46 15.58 -6.17 -12.17
CA ALA A 46 16.74 -5.89 -13.01
C ALA A 46 17.66 -4.85 -12.37
N GLU A 47 17.09 -3.79 -11.80
CA GLU A 47 17.86 -2.77 -11.09
C GLU A 47 18.55 -3.35 -9.85
N LYS A 48 17.84 -4.20 -9.10
CA LYS A 48 18.42 -4.87 -7.94
C LYS A 48 19.58 -5.77 -8.31
N ALA A 49 19.48 -6.46 -9.45
CA ALA A 49 20.56 -7.30 -9.94
C ALA A 49 21.81 -6.47 -10.29
N GLU A 50 21.62 -5.28 -10.87
CA GLU A 50 22.71 -4.36 -11.13
C GLU A 50 23.38 -3.88 -9.83
N PHE A 51 22.58 -3.55 -8.84
CA PHE A 51 23.10 -3.15 -7.52
C PHE A 51 23.93 -4.28 -6.91
N THR A 52 23.48 -5.52 -7.05
CA THR A 52 24.21 -6.68 -6.54
C THR A 52 25.57 -6.82 -7.22
N ALA A 53 25.63 -6.61 -8.54
CA ALA A 53 26.89 -6.65 -9.26
C ALA A 53 27.84 -5.54 -8.80
N GLN A 54 27.34 -4.36 -8.49
CA GLN A 54 28.14 -3.22 -8.04
C GLN A 54 28.76 -3.43 -6.66
N LEU A 55 28.23 -4.35 -5.86
CA LEU A 55 28.74 -4.60 -4.51
C LEU A 55 30.22 -5.01 -4.49
N GLU A 56 30.69 -5.70 -5.55
CA GLU A 56 32.05 -6.21 -5.60
C GLU A 56 33.10 -5.11 -5.61
N THR A 57 32.78 -3.95 -6.19
CA THR A 57 33.70 -2.84 -6.35
C THR A 57 33.34 -1.62 -5.52
N ALA A 58 32.26 -1.69 -4.75
CA ALA A 58 31.76 -0.56 -3.99
C ALA A 58 32.58 -0.33 -2.71
N SER A 59 32.68 0.93 -2.32
CA SER A 59 33.23 1.29 -1.02
C SER A 59 32.29 0.86 0.10
N ARG A 60 32.74 0.95 1.35
CA ARG A 60 31.93 0.56 2.51
C ARG A 60 30.60 1.34 2.59
N SER A 61 30.67 2.65 2.39
CA SER A 61 29.47 3.50 2.43
C SER A 61 28.56 3.23 1.25
N GLU A 62 29.12 2.99 0.07
CA GLU A 62 28.34 2.63 -1.11
C GLU A 62 27.64 1.28 -0.95
N LYS A 63 28.31 0.30 -0.35
CA LYS A 63 27.70 -1.01 -0.06
C LYS A 63 26.48 -0.88 0.80
N HIS A 64 26.50 -0.02 1.80
CA HIS A 64 25.37 0.21 2.68
C HIS A 64 24.15 0.68 1.90
N VAL A 65 24.33 1.66 1.02
CA VAL A 65 23.25 2.20 0.19
C VAL A 65 22.74 1.14 -0.78
N LEU A 66 23.64 0.41 -1.43
CA LEU A 66 23.24 -0.64 -2.38
C LEU A 66 22.44 -1.74 -1.71
N LEU A 67 22.85 -2.18 -0.52
CA LEU A 67 22.12 -3.21 0.23
C LEU A 67 20.73 -2.74 0.64
N GLN A 68 20.56 -1.46 0.99
CA GLN A 68 19.23 -0.91 1.27
C GLN A 68 18.33 -1.00 0.04
N ARG A 69 18.85 -0.68 -1.14
CA ARG A 69 18.08 -0.74 -2.38
C ARG A 69 17.74 -2.17 -2.79
N ILE A 70 18.68 -3.10 -2.60
CA ILE A 70 18.46 -4.52 -2.91
C ILE A 70 17.37 -5.11 -2.01
N ASN A 71 17.37 -4.73 -0.74
CA ASN A 71 16.44 -5.25 0.27
C ASN A 71 15.28 -4.29 0.55
N SER A 72 14.85 -3.53 -0.43
CA SER A 72 13.86 -2.48 -0.24
C SER A 72 12.41 -2.96 -0.21
N ASP A 73 12.14 -4.21 -0.54
CA ASP A 73 10.79 -4.76 -0.43
C ASP A 73 10.36 -4.79 1.04
N GLY A 74 9.16 -4.30 1.30
CA GLY A 74 8.62 -4.30 2.65
C GLY A 74 9.15 -3.22 3.56
N LEU A 75 10.08 -2.39 3.10
CA LEU A 75 10.54 -1.25 3.87
C LEU A 75 9.53 -0.11 3.79
N SER A 76 9.35 0.60 4.89
CA SER A 76 8.40 1.71 4.94
C SER A 76 9.04 3.06 4.56
N HIS A 77 10.28 3.06 4.12
CA HIS A 77 10.98 4.30 3.75
C HIS A 77 10.53 4.80 2.38
N PRO A 78 10.02 6.04 2.27
CA PRO A 78 9.44 6.54 1.02
C PRO A 78 10.39 6.59 -0.17
N SER A 79 11.69 6.71 0.06
CA SER A 79 12.66 6.74 -1.03
C SER A 79 12.97 5.35 -1.58
N LEU A 80 12.65 4.29 -0.84
CA LEU A 80 12.99 2.93 -1.21
C LEU A 80 11.77 2.10 -1.61
N SER A 81 10.60 2.44 -1.10
CA SER A 81 9.38 1.71 -1.39
C SER A 81 8.22 2.66 -1.60
N GLN A 82 7.17 2.14 -2.20
CA GLN A 82 5.94 2.90 -2.44
C GLN A 82 4.73 2.08 -2.04
N LEU A 83 3.69 2.76 -1.62
CA LEU A 83 2.43 2.11 -1.30
C LEU A 83 1.78 1.63 -2.58
N THR A 84 1.34 0.39 -2.60
CA THR A 84 0.71 -0.22 -3.78
C THR A 84 -0.77 -0.46 -3.58
N HIS A 85 -1.19 -0.78 -2.36
CA HIS A 85 -2.57 -1.10 -2.05
C HIS A 85 -2.97 -0.55 -0.70
N PHE A 86 -4.22 -0.15 -0.59
CA PHE A 86 -4.88 0.15 0.67
C PHE A 86 -6.05 -0.81 0.84
N SER A 87 -6.07 -1.53 1.95
CA SER A 87 -7.13 -2.48 2.27
C SER A 87 -7.97 -1.95 3.41
N LEU A 88 -9.28 -2.08 3.29
CA LEU A 88 -10.23 -1.64 4.30
C LEU A 88 -11.27 -2.73 4.53
N ALA A 89 -11.45 -3.13 5.78
CA ALA A 89 -12.47 -4.09 6.15
C ALA A 89 -13.35 -3.50 7.25
N TYR A 90 -14.67 -3.62 7.11
CA TYR A 90 -15.61 -3.13 8.10
C TYR A 90 -16.52 -4.22 8.66
N SER A 91 -16.30 -5.46 8.25
CA SER A 91 -16.96 -6.63 8.82
C SER A 91 -16.12 -7.86 8.55
N GLU A 92 -16.46 -8.98 9.15
CA GLU A 92 -15.76 -10.24 8.92
C GLU A 92 -15.93 -10.76 7.49
N SER A 93 -16.96 -10.32 6.79
CA SER A 93 -17.28 -10.82 5.46
C SER A 93 -17.08 -9.79 4.34
N GLU A 94 -16.64 -8.58 4.66
CA GLU A 94 -16.54 -7.52 3.66
C GLU A 94 -15.23 -6.76 3.79
N ALA A 95 -14.47 -6.78 2.71
CA ALA A 95 -13.20 -6.08 2.62
C ALA A 95 -13.06 -5.49 1.22
N TYR A 96 -12.42 -4.33 1.15
CA TYR A 96 -12.21 -3.61 -0.11
C TYR A 96 -10.75 -3.25 -0.26
N VAL A 97 -10.26 -3.31 -1.50
CA VAL A 97 -8.86 -3.02 -1.81
C VAL A 97 -8.81 -1.92 -2.87
N PHE A 98 -8.05 -0.88 -2.59
CA PHE A 98 -7.77 0.20 -3.53
C PHE A 98 -6.37 0.02 -4.06
N ILE A 99 -6.22 -0.03 -5.38
CA ILE A 99 -4.91 -0.10 -6.03
C ILE A 99 -4.41 1.33 -6.19
N LEU A 100 -3.25 1.63 -5.62
CA LEU A 100 -2.75 2.98 -5.47
C LEU A 100 -1.78 3.42 -6.58
N ASP A 101 -1.84 2.80 -7.75
CA ASP A 101 -1.05 3.22 -8.89
C ASP A 101 -1.58 4.48 -9.58
N ASN A 102 -2.84 4.83 -9.32
CA ASN A 102 -3.44 6.05 -9.82
C ASN A 102 -3.27 7.15 -8.76
N PRO A 103 -2.53 8.24 -9.06
CA PRO A 103 -2.31 9.31 -8.08
C PRO A 103 -3.58 9.95 -7.54
N GLU A 104 -4.64 10.03 -8.34
CA GLU A 104 -5.89 10.61 -7.90
C GLU A 104 -6.58 9.73 -6.87
N ILE A 105 -6.60 8.42 -7.07
CA ILE A 105 -7.16 7.47 -6.10
C ILE A 105 -6.30 7.47 -4.83
N HIS A 106 -4.98 7.52 -4.98
CA HIS A 106 -4.06 7.61 -3.86
C HIS A 106 -4.38 8.83 -2.99
N SER A 107 -4.57 10.00 -3.62
CA SER A 107 -4.91 11.22 -2.90
C SER A 107 -6.26 11.11 -2.19
N VAL A 108 -7.26 10.52 -2.83
CA VAL A 108 -8.58 10.33 -2.23
C VAL A 108 -8.49 9.45 -0.98
N VAL A 109 -7.74 8.37 -1.06
CA VAL A 109 -7.57 7.45 0.08
C VAL A 109 -6.88 8.16 1.25
N LEU A 110 -5.77 8.84 1.00
CA LEU A 110 -5.03 9.54 2.05
C LEU A 110 -5.87 10.64 2.67
N ASP A 111 -6.60 11.39 1.86
CA ASP A 111 -7.47 12.46 2.34
C ASP A 111 -8.58 11.89 3.24
N TRP A 112 -9.19 10.79 2.83
CA TRP A 112 -10.21 10.12 3.64
C TRP A 112 -9.64 9.66 4.98
N ILE A 113 -8.46 9.06 4.99
CA ILE A 113 -7.81 8.59 6.22
C ILE A 113 -7.64 9.74 7.22
N VAL A 114 -7.27 10.92 6.73
CA VAL A 114 -7.00 12.09 7.57
C VAL A 114 -8.29 12.74 8.05
N THR A 115 -9.35 12.74 7.23
CA THR A 115 -10.55 13.52 7.51
C THR A 115 -11.71 12.71 8.07
N THR A 116 -11.71 11.38 7.93
CA THR A 116 -12.83 10.57 8.40
C THR A 116 -12.93 10.55 9.92
N GLU A 117 -14.17 10.51 10.42
CA GLU A 117 -14.44 10.34 11.86
C GLU A 117 -14.56 8.86 12.24
N ILE A 118 -14.55 7.97 11.26
CA ILE A 118 -14.61 6.53 11.50
C ILE A 118 -13.32 6.08 12.19
N LYS A 119 -13.44 5.31 13.27
CA LYS A 119 -12.27 4.79 13.97
C LYS A 119 -11.52 3.81 13.09
N GLN A 120 -10.22 4.01 12.98
CA GLN A 120 -9.35 3.16 12.17
C GLN A 120 -8.51 2.27 13.08
N ILE A 121 -8.50 0.98 12.79
CA ILE A 121 -7.62 0.01 13.45
C ILE A 121 -6.62 -0.44 12.39
N TRP A 122 -5.35 -0.12 12.64
CA TRP A 122 -4.28 -0.42 11.70
C TRP A 122 -3.53 -1.68 12.09
N HIS A 123 -3.25 -2.50 11.10
CA HIS A 123 -2.48 -3.73 11.27
C HIS A 123 -1.03 -3.45 10.86
N ASN A 124 -0.07 -3.94 11.67
CA ASN A 124 1.36 -3.78 11.41
C ASN A 124 1.83 -2.33 11.28
N LEU A 125 1.25 -1.46 12.10
CA LEU A 125 1.73 -0.10 12.20
C LEU A 125 3.04 -0.09 12.98
N CYS A 126 4.11 0.27 12.29
CA CYS A 126 5.42 0.39 12.94
C CYS A 126 5.89 1.83 12.93
#